data_b7ac53c14ac53a4894676bd904a9f932
#
_entry.id   b7ac53c14ac53a4894676bd904a9f932
#
_cell.length_a   1.000
_cell.length_b   1.000
_cell.length_c   1.000
_cell.angle_alpha   90.00
_cell.angle_beta   90.00
_cell.angle_gamma   90.00
#
_symmetry.space_group_name_H-M   'P 1'
#
loop_
_entity.id
_entity.type
_entity.pdbx_description
1 polymer ?
#
loop_
_entity_poly.entity_id
_entity_poly.type
_entity_poly.pdbx_seq_one_letter_code
_entity_poly.pdbx_strand_id
1 'polypeptide(L)'
;MNISIGGYSFNNTYLEGKMDVFGYLETVKYRYGLDVADLWNGFFIDRSSKPVMKLADEGYIRKIKEALDDRELRVVNFAIDGAHLWDPDPEMRVHLYKNALVHLRAAVILGAETVRIDTGGSYTDTEPMSEEQFEFTVRRYQEFSEFGADNGFRIGPENHMGASLQPRELKRLAEAVDHPAFGFLVHLGRWRADREEGDKLVAPWAYHTHFDAETASSPDAIQTIRTLRDAGYNGYWGIEHNAPADQYAETARLIGLVQQHLANEADLQRGEA
;
A
#
# COMPACT_ATOMS: atom_id res chain seq x y z
N MET A 1 -1.00 -19.49 0.24
CA MET A 1 -0.98 -18.35 -0.73
C MET A 1 -0.92 -17.07 0.09
N ASN A 2 -0.08 -16.11 -0.31
CA ASN A 2 0.10 -14.86 0.42
C ASN A 2 -0.99 -13.86 0.03
N ILE A 3 -2.12 -13.87 0.73
CA ILE A 3 -3.24 -12.93 0.52
C ILE A 3 -3.32 -11.98 1.71
N SER A 4 -3.58 -10.69 1.46
CA SER A 4 -3.94 -9.69 2.47
C SER A 4 -5.21 -8.93 2.05
N ILE A 5 -5.76 -8.15 2.97
CA ILE A 5 -6.92 -7.28 2.69
C ILE A 5 -6.56 -5.87 3.15
N GLY A 6 -6.45 -4.94 2.21
CA GLY A 6 -6.24 -3.53 2.51
C GLY A 6 -7.40 -2.96 3.33
N GLY A 7 -7.08 -2.28 4.43
CA GLY A 7 -8.08 -1.74 5.35
C GLY A 7 -9.08 -0.80 4.68
N TYR A 8 -8.67 -0.10 3.61
CA TYR A 8 -9.54 0.78 2.83
C TYR A 8 -10.72 0.04 2.16
N SER A 9 -10.64 -1.29 1.98
CA SER A 9 -11.77 -2.11 1.48
C SER A 9 -13.03 -1.96 2.34
N PHE A 10 -12.89 -1.56 3.59
CA PHE A 10 -13.99 -1.37 4.54
C PHE A 10 -14.26 0.10 4.88
N ASN A 11 -13.80 1.04 4.04
CA ASN A 11 -13.96 2.48 4.32
C ASN A 11 -15.42 2.89 4.49
N ASN A 12 -16.36 2.39 3.67
CA ASN A 12 -17.78 2.73 3.84
C ASN A 12 -18.34 2.17 5.14
N THR A 13 -18.00 0.92 5.49
CA THR A 13 -18.40 0.29 6.75
C THR A 13 -17.85 1.07 7.96
N TYR A 14 -16.62 1.59 7.85
CA TYR A 14 -16.00 2.47 8.85
C TYR A 14 -16.74 3.81 8.95
N LEU A 15 -17.02 4.47 7.83
CA LEU A 15 -17.72 5.77 7.81
C LEU A 15 -19.15 5.67 8.35
N GLU A 16 -19.79 4.50 8.24
CA GLU A 16 -21.09 4.20 8.84
C GLU A 16 -21.01 3.90 10.34
N GLY A 17 -19.81 3.92 10.95
CA GLY A 17 -19.59 3.61 12.36
C GLY A 17 -19.80 2.13 12.73
N LYS A 18 -19.77 1.23 11.73
CA LYS A 18 -19.98 -0.22 11.90
C LYS A 18 -18.67 -1.01 12.02
N MET A 19 -17.55 -0.36 11.84
CA MET A 19 -16.20 -0.94 11.95
C MET A 19 -15.23 0.10 12.51
N ASP A 20 -14.30 -0.35 13.30
CA ASP A 20 -13.07 0.33 13.67
C ASP A 20 -11.86 -0.56 13.34
N VAL A 21 -10.66 -0.15 13.75
CA VAL A 21 -9.45 -0.95 13.51
C VAL A 21 -9.55 -2.34 14.16
N PHE A 22 -10.13 -2.46 15.35
CA PHE A 22 -10.25 -3.75 16.04
C PHE A 22 -11.23 -4.68 15.32
N GLY A 23 -12.37 -4.15 14.87
CA GLY A 23 -13.32 -4.88 14.03
C GLY A 23 -12.72 -5.31 12.67
N TYR A 24 -11.84 -4.50 12.10
CA TYR A 24 -11.06 -4.90 10.91
C TYR A 24 -10.14 -6.09 11.24
N LEU A 25 -9.37 -6.05 12.33
CA LEU A 25 -8.49 -7.16 12.71
C LEU A 25 -9.25 -8.45 12.97
N GLU A 26 -10.41 -8.37 13.64
CA GLU A 26 -11.31 -9.54 13.83
C GLU A 26 -11.85 -10.08 12.50
N THR A 27 -12.23 -9.19 11.61
CA THR A 27 -12.72 -9.55 10.28
C THR A 27 -11.65 -10.30 9.48
N VAL A 28 -10.43 -9.78 9.45
CA VAL A 28 -9.29 -10.43 8.78
C VAL A 28 -9.02 -11.81 9.37
N LYS A 29 -8.92 -11.91 10.71
CA LYS A 29 -8.57 -13.18 11.40
C LYS A 29 -9.70 -14.20 11.35
N TYR A 30 -10.89 -13.82 11.80
CA TYR A 30 -11.92 -14.80 12.09
C TYR A 30 -12.94 -14.99 10.96
N ARG A 31 -13.16 -13.96 10.14
CA ARG A 31 -14.08 -14.09 9.00
C ARG A 31 -13.37 -14.64 7.76
N TYR A 32 -12.16 -14.18 7.48
CA TYR A 32 -11.43 -14.58 6.28
C TYR A 32 -10.30 -15.58 6.55
N GLY A 33 -9.98 -15.87 7.81
CA GLY A 33 -8.98 -16.86 8.19
C GLY A 33 -7.55 -16.49 7.77
N LEU A 34 -7.22 -15.19 7.73
CA LEU A 34 -5.90 -14.71 7.37
C LEU A 34 -5.05 -14.44 8.62
N ASP A 35 -3.73 -14.57 8.48
CA ASP A 35 -2.76 -14.35 9.55
C ASP A 35 -1.97 -13.05 9.37
N VAL A 36 -2.43 -12.18 8.49
CA VAL A 36 -1.77 -10.91 8.17
C VAL A 36 -2.77 -9.77 8.04
N ALA A 37 -2.37 -8.58 8.49
CA ALA A 37 -3.12 -7.35 8.34
C ALA A 37 -2.40 -6.42 7.36
N ASP A 38 -3.15 -5.84 6.44
CA ASP A 38 -2.74 -4.77 5.54
C ASP A 38 -3.42 -3.49 6.05
N LEU A 39 -2.73 -2.83 6.99
CA LEU A 39 -3.31 -1.75 7.78
C LEU A 39 -3.43 -0.47 6.97
N TRP A 40 -4.53 0.22 7.16
CA TRP A 40 -4.75 1.57 6.67
C TRP A 40 -4.92 2.54 7.86
N ASN A 41 -4.11 3.61 7.88
CA ASN A 41 -4.14 4.58 8.97
C ASN A 41 -5.49 5.30 9.12
N GLY A 42 -6.32 5.29 8.07
CA GLY A 42 -7.62 5.92 8.06
C GLY A 42 -8.57 5.49 9.19
N PHE A 43 -8.34 4.33 9.80
CA PHE A 43 -9.08 3.86 10.97
C PHE A 43 -8.71 4.60 12.27
N PHE A 44 -7.53 5.22 12.34
CA PHE A 44 -7.00 5.78 13.58
C PHE A 44 -6.24 7.12 13.38
N ILE A 45 -6.68 7.90 12.40
CA ILE A 45 -6.27 9.30 12.22
C ILE A 45 -7.42 10.25 12.56
N ASP A 46 -7.09 11.41 13.08
CA ASP A 46 -8.02 12.54 13.17
C ASP A 46 -8.01 13.34 11.87
N ARG A 47 -9.02 13.11 11.04
CA ARG A 47 -9.21 13.79 9.75
C ARG A 47 -9.57 15.27 9.89
N SER A 48 -10.02 15.71 11.07
CA SER A 48 -10.36 17.11 11.36
C SER A 48 -9.14 17.96 11.70
N SER A 49 -8.03 17.35 12.10
CA SER A 49 -6.80 18.06 12.47
C SER A 49 -6.22 18.85 11.30
N LYS A 50 -5.67 20.02 11.64
CA LYS A 50 -5.01 20.93 10.68
C LYS A 50 -3.60 21.27 11.17
N PRO A 51 -2.66 21.55 10.31
CA PRO A 51 -2.76 21.54 8.83
C PRO A 51 -2.73 20.13 8.21
N VAL A 52 -2.38 19.09 8.97
CA VAL A 52 -2.33 17.70 8.53
C VAL A 52 -3.20 16.79 9.40
N MET A 53 -3.66 15.68 8.83
CA MET A 53 -4.37 14.65 9.59
C MET A 53 -3.42 14.02 10.60
N LYS A 54 -3.80 14.01 11.87
CA LYS A 54 -2.94 13.50 12.95
C LYS A 54 -3.23 12.06 13.26
N LEU A 55 -2.18 11.29 13.43
CA LEU A 55 -2.27 9.94 13.95
C LEU A 55 -2.77 9.95 15.40
N ALA A 56 -3.48 8.90 15.80
CA ALA A 56 -3.80 8.66 17.20
C ALA A 56 -2.52 8.61 18.07
N ASP A 57 -2.64 8.82 19.37
CA ASP A 57 -1.50 8.81 20.27
C ASP A 57 -0.81 7.43 20.35
N GLU A 58 0.41 7.41 20.86
CA GLU A 58 1.21 6.19 20.95
C GLU A 58 0.53 5.11 21.81
N GLY A 59 -0.22 5.51 22.84
CA GLY A 59 -0.96 4.59 23.69
C GLY A 59 -2.03 3.83 22.91
N TYR A 60 -2.71 4.51 21.97
CA TYR A 60 -3.66 3.86 21.08
C TYR A 60 -2.98 2.93 20.05
N ILE A 61 -1.82 3.35 19.50
CA ILE A 61 -1.04 2.51 18.58
C ILE A 61 -0.57 1.22 19.30
N ARG A 62 -0.14 1.31 20.56
CA ARG A 62 0.23 0.13 21.35
C ARG A 62 -0.96 -0.81 21.62
N LYS A 63 -2.17 -0.27 21.83
CA LYS A 63 -3.38 -1.10 21.92
C LYS A 63 -3.69 -1.84 20.61
N ILE A 64 -3.45 -1.20 19.46
CA ILE A 64 -3.57 -1.89 18.16
C ILE A 64 -2.53 -3.01 18.08
N LYS A 65 -1.30 -2.76 18.51
CA LYS A 65 -0.24 -3.79 18.54
C LYS A 65 -0.62 -4.97 19.44
N GLU A 66 -1.10 -4.70 20.66
CA GLU A 66 -1.61 -5.75 21.56
C GLU A 66 -2.73 -6.57 20.89
N ALA A 67 -3.67 -5.90 20.21
CA ALA A 67 -4.76 -6.58 19.51
C ALA A 67 -4.29 -7.41 18.31
N LEU A 68 -3.22 -7.02 17.63
CA LEU A 68 -2.54 -7.80 16.60
C LEU A 68 -1.90 -9.04 17.20
N ASP A 69 -1.17 -8.90 18.31
CA ASP A 69 -0.47 -9.98 18.99
C ASP A 69 -1.46 -11.02 19.56
N ASP A 70 -2.54 -10.57 20.20
CA ASP A 70 -3.61 -11.44 20.72
C ASP A 70 -4.26 -12.30 19.63
N ARG A 71 -4.23 -11.84 18.38
CA ARG A 71 -4.80 -12.54 17.21
C ARG A 71 -3.74 -13.23 16.35
N GLU A 72 -2.48 -13.16 16.76
CA GLU A 72 -1.34 -13.69 15.98
C GLU A 72 -1.36 -13.14 14.54
N LEU A 73 -1.62 -11.83 14.38
CA LEU A 73 -1.61 -11.14 13.10
C LEU A 73 -0.29 -10.36 12.91
N ARG A 74 0.36 -10.54 11.78
CA ARG A 74 1.50 -9.71 11.34
C ARG A 74 1.01 -8.57 10.46
N VAL A 75 1.67 -7.43 10.52
CA VAL A 75 1.38 -6.28 9.66
C VAL A 75 2.28 -6.35 8.42
N VAL A 76 1.71 -6.81 7.30
CA VAL A 76 2.46 -6.97 6.04
C VAL A 76 2.58 -5.68 5.25
N ASN A 77 1.66 -4.74 5.47
CA ASN A 77 1.71 -3.39 4.92
C ASN A 77 1.03 -2.41 5.85
N PHE A 78 1.55 -1.19 5.92
CA PHE A 78 0.93 -0.06 6.58
C PHE A 78 0.77 1.09 5.58
N ALA A 79 -0.44 1.24 5.06
CA ALA A 79 -0.81 2.31 4.13
C ALA A 79 -1.11 3.60 4.91
N ILE A 80 -0.37 4.67 4.60
CA ILE A 80 -0.42 5.94 5.32
C ILE A 80 -0.93 7.04 4.39
N ASP A 81 -2.10 7.58 4.70
CA ASP A 81 -2.67 8.76 4.07
C ASP A 81 -2.32 10.02 4.87
N GLY A 82 -2.24 11.16 4.17
CA GLY A 82 -2.03 12.47 4.80
C GLY A 82 -0.61 12.74 5.30
N ALA A 83 0.35 11.95 4.83
CA ALA A 83 1.78 12.12 5.12
C ALA A 83 2.63 12.09 3.84
N HIS A 84 2.03 12.43 2.69
CA HIS A 84 2.75 12.47 1.41
C HIS A 84 3.93 13.44 1.44
N LEU A 85 4.88 13.27 0.51
CA LEU A 85 6.16 13.98 0.59
C LEU A 85 6.11 15.39 0.05
N TRP A 86 5.51 15.57 -1.12
CA TRP A 86 5.53 16.83 -1.85
C TRP A 86 4.24 17.64 -1.71
N ASP A 87 4.42 18.91 -1.44
CA ASP A 87 3.43 19.97 -1.56
C ASP A 87 4.13 21.21 -2.15
N PRO A 88 3.49 22.00 -3.03
CA PRO A 88 4.08 23.24 -3.55
C PRO A 88 4.41 24.26 -2.46
N ASP A 89 3.66 24.25 -1.33
CA ASP A 89 3.94 25.09 -0.16
C ASP A 89 5.07 24.48 0.70
N PRO A 90 6.23 25.17 0.84
CA PRO A 90 7.34 24.69 1.67
C PRO A 90 6.98 24.53 3.16
N GLU A 91 6.06 25.35 3.68
CA GLU A 91 5.62 25.23 5.08
C GLU A 91 4.78 23.95 5.27
N MET A 92 3.92 23.65 4.29
CA MET A 92 3.17 22.40 4.29
C MET A 92 4.10 21.18 4.21
N ARG A 93 5.15 21.23 3.39
CA ARG A 93 6.17 20.15 3.34
C ARG A 93 6.78 19.85 4.72
N VAL A 94 7.02 20.89 5.55
CA VAL A 94 7.52 20.70 6.92
C VAL A 94 6.50 20.00 7.80
N HIS A 95 5.22 20.34 7.69
CA HIS A 95 4.15 19.70 8.47
C HIS A 95 3.98 18.23 8.05
N LEU A 96 3.96 17.97 6.75
CA LEU A 96 3.86 16.62 6.19
C LEU A 96 5.04 15.74 6.62
N TYR A 97 6.26 16.27 6.56
CA TYR A 97 7.46 15.55 7.00
C TYR A 97 7.40 15.16 8.48
N LYS A 98 7.04 16.11 9.37
CA LYS A 98 6.87 15.80 10.80
C LYS A 98 5.79 14.74 11.03
N ASN A 99 4.69 14.82 10.27
CA ASN A 99 3.63 13.83 10.33
C ASN A 99 4.09 12.47 9.84
N ALA A 100 4.87 12.41 8.76
CA ALA A 100 5.48 11.17 8.25
C ALA A 100 6.35 10.51 9.32
N LEU A 101 7.21 11.27 10.02
CA LEU A 101 8.05 10.72 11.09
C LEU A 101 7.25 10.11 12.26
N VAL A 102 6.09 10.69 12.59
CA VAL A 102 5.18 10.10 13.60
C VAL A 102 4.63 8.75 13.11
N HIS A 103 4.21 8.68 11.86
CA HIS A 103 3.71 7.43 11.26
C HIS A 103 4.79 6.37 11.13
N LEU A 104 6.04 6.74 10.78
CA LEU A 104 7.16 5.81 10.71
C LEU A 104 7.47 5.18 12.08
N ARG A 105 7.39 5.97 13.16
CA ARG A 105 7.51 5.41 14.52
C ARG A 105 6.37 4.46 14.86
N ALA A 106 5.15 4.77 14.44
CA ALA A 106 4.02 3.87 14.60
C ALA A 106 4.22 2.58 13.78
N ALA A 107 4.77 2.65 12.58
CA ALA A 107 5.11 1.47 11.78
C ALA A 107 6.08 0.52 12.53
N VAL A 108 7.08 1.09 13.22
CA VAL A 108 8.01 0.31 14.07
C VAL A 108 7.26 -0.37 15.22
N ILE A 109 6.39 0.37 15.95
CA ILE A 109 5.60 -0.19 17.06
C ILE A 109 4.69 -1.32 16.57
N LEU A 110 4.05 -1.13 15.43
CA LEU A 110 3.13 -2.11 14.82
C LEU A 110 3.87 -3.32 14.25
N GLY A 111 5.18 -3.23 14.01
CA GLY A 111 5.98 -4.28 13.38
C GLY A 111 5.65 -4.45 11.90
N ALA A 112 5.41 -3.34 11.18
CA ALA A 112 5.09 -3.37 9.77
C ALA A 112 6.27 -3.89 8.93
N GLU A 113 5.99 -4.75 7.95
CA GLU A 113 6.98 -5.30 7.02
C GLU A 113 7.21 -4.34 5.83
N THR A 114 6.15 -3.64 5.42
CA THR A 114 6.21 -2.60 4.40
C THR A 114 5.39 -1.37 4.81
N VAL A 115 5.77 -0.21 4.30
CA VAL A 115 5.12 1.07 4.59
C VAL A 115 4.87 1.82 3.29
N ARG A 116 3.65 2.26 3.06
CA ARG A 116 3.32 3.13 1.94
C ARG A 116 3.15 4.57 2.42
N ILE A 117 3.96 5.46 1.88
CA ILE A 117 3.81 6.92 1.96
C ILE A 117 3.91 7.47 0.54
N ASP A 118 2.90 8.21 0.09
CA ASP A 118 2.80 8.67 -1.30
C ASP A 118 3.73 9.85 -1.61
N THR A 119 4.02 10.04 -2.90
CA THR A 119 4.82 11.16 -3.40
C THR A 119 4.15 12.51 -3.20
N GLY A 120 2.81 12.55 -3.22
CA GLY A 120 1.99 13.76 -3.28
C GLY A 120 1.44 14.03 -4.68
N GLY A 121 0.70 15.10 -4.81
CA GLY A 121 -0.04 15.46 -6.02
C GLY A 121 -1.54 15.22 -5.88
N SER A 122 -2.26 15.32 -6.98
CA SER A 122 -3.71 15.07 -7.04
C SER A 122 -4.05 13.90 -7.96
N TYR A 123 -5.26 13.39 -7.84
CA TYR A 123 -5.74 12.30 -8.73
C TYR A 123 -5.97 12.76 -10.17
N THR A 124 -6.06 14.07 -10.42
CA THR A 124 -6.34 14.67 -11.73
C THR A 124 -5.10 15.25 -12.39
N ASP A 125 -4.09 15.62 -11.62
CA ASP A 125 -2.82 16.12 -12.11
C ASP A 125 -1.82 14.97 -12.11
N THR A 126 -1.49 14.48 -13.29
CA THR A 126 -0.61 13.33 -13.50
C THR A 126 0.64 13.70 -14.31
N GLU A 127 0.95 14.98 -14.40
CA GLU A 127 2.18 15.42 -15.07
C GLU A 127 3.43 14.85 -14.38
N PRO A 128 4.54 14.67 -15.13
CA PRO A 128 5.82 14.29 -14.54
C PRO A 128 6.25 15.25 -13.44
N MET A 129 7.02 14.76 -12.48
CA MET A 129 7.61 15.63 -11.45
C MET A 129 8.50 16.71 -12.06
N SER A 130 8.38 17.95 -11.56
CA SER A 130 9.43 18.95 -11.82
C SER A 130 10.76 18.48 -11.23
N GLU A 131 11.88 19.02 -11.70
CA GLU A 131 13.20 18.62 -11.17
C GLU A 131 13.31 18.93 -9.66
N GLU A 132 12.78 20.05 -9.18
CA GLU A 132 12.74 20.38 -7.75
C GLU A 132 11.96 19.32 -6.96
N GLN A 133 10.78 18.96 -7.44
CA GLN A 133 9.93 17.94 -6.83
C GLN A 133 10.62 16.57 -6.84
N PHE A 134 11.21 16.19 -7.95
CA PHE A 134 11.91 14.93 -8.12
C PHE A 134 13.08 14.79 -7.14
N GLU A 135 14.00 15.77 -7.15
CA GLU A 135 15.15 15.77 -6.25
C GLU A 135 14.74 15.77 -4.76
N PHE A 136 13.68 16.53 -4.41
CA PHE A 136 13.15 16.54 -3.06
C PHE A 136 12.61 15.16 -2.67
N THR A 137 11.82 14.54 -3.54
CA THR A 137 11.21 13.24 -3.34
C THR A 137 12.27 12.14 -3.20
N VAL A 138 13.30 12.15 -4.06
CA VAL A 138 14.44 11.21 -3.99
C VAL A 138 15.12 11.30 -2.63
N ARG A 139 15.53 12.49 -2.20
CA ARG A 139 16.21 12.68 -0.89
C ARG A 139 15.34 12.19 0.28
N ARG A 140 14.03 12.41 0.22
CA ARG A 140 13.11 11.97 1.26
C ARG A 140 12.97 10.46 1.33
N TYR A 141 12.86 9.82 0.17
CA TYR A 141 12.81 8.34 0.16
C TYR A 141 14.15 7.71 0.52
N GLN A 142 15.27 8.31 0.19
CA GLN A 142 16.58 7.84 0.68
C GLN A 142 16.62 7.86 2.20
N GLU A 143 16.27 9.00 2.84
CA GLU A 143 16.19 9.12 4.30
C GLU A 143 15.22 8.11 4.93
N PHE A 144 14.03 7.95 4.36
CA PHE A 144 13.03 7.03 4.89
C PHE A 144 13.40 5.56 4.66
N SER A 145 14.12 5.27 3.58
CA SER A 145 14.63 3.93 3.30
C SER A 145 15.75 3.52 4.25
N GLU A 146 16.65 4.44 4.60
CA GLU A 146 17.64 4.23 5.66
C GLU A 146 16.95 3.92 6.99
N PHE A 147 15.96 4.76 7.38
CA PHE A 147 15.17 4.51 8.59
C PHE A 147 14.44 3.16 8.53
N GLY A 148 13.87 2.80 7.39
CA GLY A 148 13.20 1.52 7.17
C GLY A 148 14.17 0.34 7.31
N ALA A 149 15.35 0.42 6.71
CA ALA A 149 16.39 -0.60 6.81
C ALA A 149 16.84 -0.83 8.27
N ASP A 150 17.03 0.26 9.02
CA ASP A 150 17.42 0.20 10.44
C ASP A 150 16.32 -0.42 11.33
N ASN A 151 15.06 -0.38 10.90
CA ASN A 151 13.91 -0.86 11.65
C ASN A 151 13.20 -2.07 11.01
N GLY A 152 13.76 -2.64 9.94
CA GLY A 152 13.33 -3.91 9.36
C GLY A 152 12.11 -3.85 8.45
N PHE A 153 11.81 -2.69 7.83
CA PHE A 153 10.73 -2.57 6.85
C PHE A 153 11.18 -1.92 5.54
N ARG A 154 10.44 -2.18 4.46
CA ARG A 154 10.59 -1.49 3.18
C ARG A 154 9.59 -0.34 3.08
N ILE A 155 9.94 0.72 2.30
CA ILE A 155 9.11 1.91 2.17
C ILE A 155 9.12 2.45 0.74
N GLY A 156 8.03 3.07 0.36
CA GLY A 156 7.89 3.80 -0.90
C GLY A 156 6.46 4.20 -1.19
N PRO A 157 6.20 4.75 -2.37
CA PRO A 157 4.87 5.15 -2.79
C PRO A 157 4.04 3.98 -3.32
N GLU A 158 2.76 4.27 -3.50
CA GLU A 158 1.86 3.56 -4.39
C GLU A 158 1.68 4.35 -5.69
N ASN A 159 1.34 3.69 -6.78
CA ASN A 159 0.80 4.33 -7.98
C ASN A 159 -0.64 4.81 -7.70
N HIS A 160 -0.76 5.88 -6.90
CA HIS A 160 -1.98 6.32 -6.26
C HIS A 160 -2.43 7.70 -6.74
N MET A 161 -1.54 8.68 -6.79
CA MET A 161 -1.85 10.06 -7.13
C MET A 161 -0.68 10.79 -7.80
N GLY A 162 -0.99 11.86 -8.56
CA GLY A 162 0.02 12.69 -9.19
C GLY A 162 0.92 11.92 -10.15
N ALA A 163 2.18 12.26 -10.16
CA ALA A 163 3.19 11.66 -11.03
C ALA A 163 3.41 10.16 -10.79
N SER A 164 3.03 9.63 -9.60
CA SER A 164 3.13 8.20 -9.32
C SER A 164 2.21 7.34 -10.20
N LEU A 165 1.22 7.93 -10.86
CA LEU A 165 0.36 7.27 -11.84
C LEU A 165 1.04 7.09 -13.22
N GLN A 166 2.30 7.53 -13.37
CA GLN A 166 3.14 7.30 -14.54
C GLN A 166 4.24 6.29 -14.22
N PRO A 167 4.23 5.10 -14.80
CA PRO A 167 5.18 4.03 -14.43
C PRO A 167 6.63 4.40 -14.73
N ARG A 168 6.88 5.25 -15.74
CA ARG A 168 8.24 5.74 -16.07
C ARG A 168 8.77 6.68 -14.99
N GLU A 169 7.92 7.50 -14.37
CA GLU A 169 8.32 8.37 -13.25
C GLU A 169 8.63 7.53 -12.00
N LEU A 170 7.85 6.50 -11.69
CA LEU A 170 8.17 5.59 -10.59
C LEU A 170 9.48 4.83 -10.85
N LYS A 171 9.69 4.33 -12.08
CA LYS A 171 10.96 3.69 -12.45
C LYS A 171 12.13 4.65 -12.27
N ARG A 172 12.04 5.88 -12.81
CA ARG A 172 13.05 6.94 -12.65
C ARG A 172 13.33 7.22 -11.16
N LEU A 173 12.27 7.27 -10.34
CA LEU A 173 12.39 7.47 -8.90
C LEU A 173 13.14 6.33 -8.22
N ALA A 174 12.81 5.07 -8.54
CA ALA A 174 13.49 3.91 -7.97
C ALA A 174 14.97 3.86 -8.33
N GLU A 175 15.31 4.13 -9.59
CA GLU A 175 16.70 4.18 -10.06
C GLU A 175 17.51 5.29 -9.38
N ALA A 176 16.87 6.41 -9.02
CA ALA A 176 17.53 7.53 -8.36
C ALA A 176 17.64 7.36 -6.84
N VAL A 177 16.64 6.75 -6.19
CA VAL A 177 16.70 6.44 -4.75
C VAL A 177 17.75 5.37 -4.48
N ASP A 178 17.84 4.34 -5.32
CA ASP A 178 18.86 3.27 -5.32
C ASP A 178 19.14 2.70 -3.92
N HIS A 179 18.08 2.26 -3.23
CA HIS A 179 18.20 1.74 -1.87
C HIS A 179 17.44 0.41 -1.71
N PRO A 180 18.01 -0.64 -1.08
CA PRO A 180 17.38 -1.97 -0.98
C PRO A 180 16.07 -1.99 -0.18
N ALA A 181 15.87 -1.05 0.76
CA ALA A 181 14.62 -0.90 1.49
C ALA A 181 13.60 -0.02 0.77
N PHE A 182 13.93 0.55 -0.40
CA PHE A 182 12.97 1.27 -1.23
C PHE A 182 12.21 0.31 -2.16
N GLY A 183 10.99 0.67 -2.50
CA GLY A 183 10.19 -0.03 -3.49
C GLY A 183 8.78 0.53 -3.57
N PHE A 184 7.84 -0.26 -4.11
CA PHE A 184 6.49 0.19 -4.36
C PHE A 184 5.44 -0.76 -3.79
N LEU A 185 4.36 -0.21 -3.25
CA LEU A 185 3.08 -0.84 -3.28
C LEU A 185 2.52 -0.63 -4.70
N VAL A 186 2.27 -1.69 -5.45
CA VAL A 186 1.73 -1.59 -6.81
C VAL A 186 0.23 -1.90 -6.78
N HIS A 187 -0.59 -0.86 -6.99
CA HIS A 187 -1.99 -1.08 -7.30
C HIS A 187 -2.11 -1.48 -8.76
N LEU A 188 -2.35 -2.74 -8.99
CA LEU A 188 -2.22 -3.37 -10.31
C LEU A 188 -3.13 -2.70 -11.34
N GLY A 189 -2.57 -2.36 -12.50
CA GLY A 189 -3.29 -1.74 -13.61
C GLY A 189 -3.72 -0.29 -13.40
N ARG A 190 -3.49 0.33 -12.23
CA ARG A 190 -3.88 1.72 -11.93
C ARG A 190 -2.89 2.73 -12.53
N TRP A 191 -2.80 2.76 -13.86
CA TRP A 191 -1.90 3.65 -14.58
C TRP A 191 -2.64 4.69 -15.43
N ARG A 192 -2.07 5.87 -15.59
CA ARG A 192 -2.59 6.92 -16.49
C ARG A 192 -1.82 7.00 -17.80
N ALA A 193 -0.60 6.52 -17.83
CA ALA A 193 0.23 6.38 -19.02
C ALA A 193 0.77 4.95 -19.11
N ASP A 194 1.23 4.52 -20.27
CA ASP A 194 1.87 3.20 -20.52
C ASP A 194 1.13 2.02 -19.82
N ARG A 195 -0.21 2.01 -19.86
CA ARG A 195 -1.05 1.12 -19.05
C ARG A 195 -0.74 -0.37 -19.24
N GLU A 196 -0.45 -0.78 -20.48
CA GLU A 196 -0.19 -2.19 -20.82
C GLU A 196 1.17 -2.67 -20.26
N GLU A 197 2.11 -1.76 -20.05
CA GLU A 197 3.45 -2.09 -19.57
C GLU A 197 3.73 -1.61 -18.14
N GLY A 198 2.81 -0.86 -17.55
CA GLY A 198 3.04 -0.17 -16.27
C GLY A 198 3.46 -1.11 -15.14
N ASP A 199 2.71 -2.18 -14.91
CA ASP A 199 3.04 -3.17 -13.89
C ASP A 199 4.41 -3.81 -14.16
N LYS A 200 4.73 -4.14 -15.42
CA LYS A 200 6.01 -4.72 -15.83
C LYS A 200 7.18 -3.77 -15.60
N LEU A 201 7.00 -2.48 -15.88
CA LEU A 201 8.05 -1.47 -15.71
C LEU A 201 8.48 -1.30 -14.26
N VAL A 202 7.57 -1.48 -13.31
CA VAL A 202 7.83 -1.27 -11.87
C VAL A 202 7.98 -2.57 -11.07
N ALA A 203 7.65 -3.72 -11.66
CA ALA A 203 7.69 -5.03 -11.02
C ALA A 203 8.98 -5.33 -10.24
N PRO A 204 10.21 -4.97 -10.72
CA PRO A 204 11.44 -5.25 -9.99
C PRO A 204 11.53 -4.60 -8.60
N TRP A 205 10.76 -3.54 -8.34
CA TRP A 205 10.74 -2.83 -7.07
C TRP A 205 9.46 -3.07 -6.27
N ALA A 206 8.51 -3.90 -6.76
CA ALA A 206 7.30 -4.21 -6.03
C ALA A 206 7.61 -4.93 -4.71
N TYR A 207 7.09 -4.41 -3.60
CA TYR A 207 7.16 -5.09 -2.29
C TYR A 207 5.79 -5.54 -1.79
N HIS A 208 4.72 -4.90 -2.23
CA HIS A 208 3.33 -5.22 -1.94
C HIS A 208 2.46 -4.92 -3.15
N THR A 209 1.28 -5.53 -3.24
CA THR A 209 0.36 -5.27 -4.35
C THR A 209 -1.07 -5.13 -3.86
N HIS A 210 -1.88 -4.37 -4.61
CA HIS A 210 -3.32 -4.32 -4.44
C HIS A 210 -4.06 -4.69 -5.73
N PHE A 211 -5.01 -5.60 -5.63
CA PHE A 211 -6.05 -5.86 -6.62
C PHE A 211 -7.34 -5.14 -6.21
N ASP A 212 -7.94 -4.39 -7.12
CA ASP A 212 -9.33 -3.98 -7.02
C ASP A 212 -10.27 -4.93 -7.77
N ALA A 213 -11.57 -4.61 -7.85
CA ALA A 213 -12.53 -5.46 -8.53
C ALA A 213 -12.32 -5.52 -10.04
N GLU A 214 -11.86 -4.43 -10.66
CA GLU A 214 -11.60 -4.35 -12.10
C GLU A 214 -10.41 -5.24 -12.46
N THR A 215 -9.28 -5.05 -11.79
CA THR A 215 -8.04 -5.79 -12.10
C THR A 215 -8.13 -7.25 -11.70
N ALA A 216 -8.78 -7.58 -10.58
CA ALA A 216 -9.02 -8.97 -10.19
C ALA A 216 -9.97 -9.71 -11.16
N SER A 217 -10.92 -8.99 -11.80
CA SER A 217 -11.86 -9.59 -12.77
C SER A 217 -11.33 -9.54 -14.21
N SER A 218 -10.16 -8.95 -14.44
CA SER A 218 -9.55 -8.87 -15.76
C SER A 218 -9.17 -10.24 -16.29
N PRO A 219 -9.38 -10.53 -17.60
CA PRO A 219 -8.85 -11.73 -18.21
C PRO A 219 -7.31 -11.78 -18.17
N ASP A 220 -6.64 -10.65 -18.01
CA ASP A 220 -5.18 -10.52 -17.96
C ASP A 220 -4.60 -10.68 -16.54
N ALA A 221 -5.45 -10.89 -15.52
CA ALA A 221 -5.00 -11.00 -14.11
C ALA A 221 -3.91 -12.08 -13.92
N ILE A 222 -4.02 -13.23 -14.59
CA ILE A 222 -3.00 -14.29 -14.51
C ILE A 222 -1.69 -13.83 -15.14
N GLN A 223 -1.74 -13.12 -16.26
CA GLN A 223 -0.53 -12.60 -16.92
C GLN A 223 0.14 -11.50 -16.06
N THR A 224 -0.64 -10.66 -15.39
CA THR A 224 -0.13 -9.67 -14.42
C THR A 224 0.59 -10.36 -13.26
N ILE A 225 0.01 -11.40 -12.67
CA ILE A 225 0.64 -12.21 -11.62
C ILE A 225 1.97 -12.80 -12.13
N ARG A 226 1.97 -13.40 -13.31
CA ARG A 226 3.18 -13.97 -13.93
C ARG A 226 4.27 -12.90 -14.11
N THR A 227 3.90 -11.74 -14.65
CA THR A 227 4.83 -10.61 -14.85
C THR A 227 5.55 -10.19 -13.57
N LEU A 228 4.81 -10.09 -12.45
CA LEU A 228 5.42 -9.74 -11.17
C LEU A 228 6.30 -10.89 -10.62
N ARG A 229 5.85 -12.14 -10.73
CA ARG A 229 6.64 -13.31 -10.29
C ARG A 229 7.92 -13.47 -11.08
N ASP A 230 7.88 -13.28 -12.39
CA ASP A 230 9.07 -13.33 -13.28
C ASP A 230 10.09 -12.24 -12.91
N ALA A 231 9.63 -11.12 -12.36
CA ALA A 231 10.47 -10.07 -11.81
C ALA A 231 10.95 -10.35 -10.37
N GLY A 232 10.59 -11.50 -9.77
CA GLY A 232 10.99 -11.93 -8.43
C GLY A 232 10.04 -11.54 -7.31
N TYR A 233 8.84 -11.06 -7.61
CA TYR A 233 7.86 -10.71 -6.57
C TYR A 233 7.42 -11.94 -5.78
N ASN A 234 7.57 -11.86 -4.46
CA ASN A 234 7.19 -12.90 -3.51
C ASN A 234 6.37 -12.38 -2.32
N GLY A 235 5.89 -11.14 -2.42
CA GLY A 235 5.09 -10.47 -1.39
C GLY A 235 3.65 -10.96 -1.31
N TYR A 236 2.79 -10.13 -0.70
CA TYR A 236 1.38 -10.41 -0.53
C TYR A 236 0.54 -9.82 -1.66
N TRP A 237 -0.44 -10.58 -2.13
CA TRP A 237 -1.46 -10.16 -3.08
C TRP A 237 -2.61 -9.56 -2.28
N GLY A 238 -2.60 -8.26 -2.10
CA GLY A 238 -3.60 -7.53 -1.35
C GLY A 238 -4.89 -7.36 -2.13
N ILE A 239 -6.01 -7.46 -1.45
CA ILE A 239 -7.32 -7.06 -1.97
C ILE A 239 -7.63 -5.68 -1.41
N GLU A 240 -7.77 -4.69 -2.28
CA GLU A 240 -8.21 -3.36 -1.90
C GLU A 240 -9.29 -2.84 -2.83
N HIS A 241 -10.54 -2.97 -2.40
CA HIS A 241 -11.69 -2.49 -3.15
C HIS A 241 -12.77 -1.94 -2.22
N ASN A 242 -12.95 -0.62 -2.23
CA ASN A 242 -14.02 0.04 -1.48
C ASN A 242 -15.36 -0.11 -2.22
N ALA A 243 -15.96 -1.27 -2.13
CA ALA A 243 -17.25 -1.55 -2.77
C ALA A 243 -18.34 -0.59 -2.25
N PRO A 244 -19.26 -0.14 -3.12
CA PRO A 244 -20.33 0.79 -2.73
C PRO A 244 -21.36 0.16 -1.79
N ALA A 245 -21.48 -1.16 -1.80
CA ALA A 245 -22.39 -1.94 -0.94
C ALA A 245 -21.79 -3.31 -0.65
N ASP A 246 -22.22 -3.92 0.45
CA ASP A 246 -21.84 -5.28 0.90
C ASP A 246 -20.32 -5.58 0.80
N GLN A 247 -19.54 -4.72 1.44
CA GLN A 247 -18.07 -4.80 1.39
C GLN A 247 -17.53 -6.16 1.86
N TYR A 248 -18.23 -6.83 2.78
CA TYR A 248 -17.83 -8.16 3.26
C TYR A 248 -17.99 -9.24 2.18
N ALA A 249 -19.11 -9.25 1.46
CA ALA A 249 -19.35 -10.25 0.40
C ALA A 249 -18.43 -10.00 -0.79
N GLU A 250 -18.25 -8.73 -1.17
CA GLU A 250 -17.38 -8.37 -2.27
C GLU A 250 -15.91 -8.71 -1.99
N THR A 251 -15.40 -8.41 -0.78
CA THR A 251 -14.05 -8.81 -0.35
C THR A 251 -13.88 -10.34 -0.41
N ALA A 252 -14.87 -11.11 0.08
CA ALA A 252 -14.82 -12.58 -0.01
C ALA A 252 -14.75 -13.07 -1.45
N ARG A 253 -15.54 -12.48 -2.35
CA ARG A 253 -15.55 -12.79 -3.78
C ARG A 253 -14.18 -12.53 -4.41
N LEU A 254 -13.58 -11.37 -4.13
CA LEU A 254 -12.28 -10.99 -4.69
C LEU A 254 -11.15 -11.87 -4.15
N ILE A 255 -11.16 -12.22 -2.86
CA ILE A 255 -10.21 -13.19 -2.30
C ILE A 255 -10.27 -14.51 -3.08
N GLY A 256 -11.47 -15.08 -3.26
CA GLY A 256 -11.64 -16.33 -4.01
C GLY A 256 -11.14 -16.24 -5.45
N LEU A 257 -11.41 -15.13 -6.11
CA LEU A 257 -10.99 -14.89 -7.49
C LEU A 257 -9.45 -14.79 -7.62
N VAL A 258 -8.80 -14.00 -6.77
CA VAL A 258 -7.33 -13.87 -6.78
C VAL A 258 -6.66 -15.18 -6.39
N GLN A 259 -7.21 -15.93 -5.41
CA GLN A 259 -6.72 -17.27 -5.09
C GLN A 259 -6.79 -18.23 -6.27
N GLN A 260 -7.87 -18.17 -7.04
CA GLN A 260 -8.02 -18.98 -8.27
C GLN A 260 -6.98 -18.60 -9.33
N HIS A 261 -6.73 -17.29 -9.54
CA HIS A 261 -5.70 -16.84 -10.49
C HIS A 261 -4.31 -17.31 -10.07
N LEU A 262 -3.98 -17.20 -8.78
CA LEU A 262 -2.69 -17.66 -8.24
C LEU A 262 -2.50 -19.19 -8.39
N ALA A 263 -3.58 -19.97 -8.22
CA ALA A 263 -3.55 -21.42 -8.43
C ALA A 263 -3.35 -21.77 -9.92
N ASN A 264 -4.14 -21.14 -10.79
CA ASN A 264 -4.05 -21.36 -12.23
C ASN A 264 -2.67 -21.00 -12.80
N GLU A 265 -2.10 -19.88 -12.36
CA GLU A 265 -0.76 -19.46 -12.77
C GLU A 265 0.30 -20.47 -12.32
N ALA A 266 0.23 -20.98 -11.09
CA ALA A 266 1.14 -22.02 -10.59
C ALA A 266 1.01 -23.34 -11.33
N ASP A 267 -0.18 -23.71 -11.82
CA ASP A 267 -0.41 -24.90 -12.64
C ASP A 267 0.21 -24.74 -14.04
N LEU A 268 0.09 -23.56 -14.65
CA LEU A 268 0.72 -23.24 -15.92
C LEU A 268 2.24 -23.35 -15.84
N GLN A 269 2.86 -22.79 -14.80
CA GLN A 269 4.31 -22.91 -14.59
C GLN A 269 4.78 -24.38 -14.45
N ARG A 270 3.99 -25.23 -13.80
CA ARG A 270 4.31 -26.68 -13.68
C ARG A 270 4.12 -27.44 -14.99
N GLY A 271 3.22 -27.00 -15.85
CA GLY A 271 2.97 -27.62 -17.16
C GLY A 271 3.97 -27.18 -18.24
N GLU A 272 4.66 -26.07 -18.03
CA GLU A 272 5.71 -25.54 -18.93
C GLU A 272 7.12 -26.07 -18.57
N ALA A 273 7.31 -26.73 -17.41
CA ALA A 273 8.55 -27.32 -16.93
C ALA A 273 8.63 -28.82 -17.25
#